data_8daf616716f06f83b15bdcaf29bd96aa
#
_entry.id   8daf616716f06f83b15bdcaf29bd96aa
#
_cell.length_a   1.000
_cell.length_b   1.000
_cell.length_c   1.000
_cell.angle_alpha   90.00
_cell.angle_beta   90.00
_cell.angle_gamma   90.00
#
_symmetry.space_group_name_H-M   'P 1'
#
loop_
_entity.id
_entity.type
_entity.pdbx_description
1 polymer ?
#
loop_
_entity_poly.entity_id
_entity_poly.type
_entity_poly.pdbx_seq_one_letter_code
_entity_poly.pdbx_strand_id
1 'polypeptide(L)'
;MIHTGDFKIDHTPYDGFPTDIHRLAHYGEEGVLVMTSDSTNSHSPGFTKTEKAVGPTFERIFATATGRVIMSTFSSNIHRVAQAIEKALKYGRKICVIGRSMEKNLDISMTLGYIKFPKDQFIEAHEINKYTDKEIMIVTTGSQGESMSALYRMAIHEHRHVKIKPEDQIILSAKAIPGNEGSVSEIINHLLKAGAKVAYQEKLMLRLVKPKFFLPVHGEYNHALKHGETGVDCGVLERNVYVMADGEQIEVNPKYLKKVKTVKSGKVYIDNQLNHKISDDVVIDRQTMAKEGIVMIVAQINENDRTLASKPKVATFGFISDKQDRFFTNEIEEILNTFLVNAKPGIFKNSRILEDELRKVVRKHCVRKYKKYPMIVPTIFVQ
;
A
#
# COMPACT_ATOMS: atom_id res chain seq x y z
N MET A 1 39.76 11.46 -4.21
CA MET A 1 38.51 10.72 -4.33
C MET A 1 37.35 11.56 -3.79
N ILE A 2 36.23 11.64 -4.51
CA ILE A 2 35.01 12.27 -4.04
C ILE A 2 33.93 11.17 -3.91
N HIS A 3 33.19 11.18 -2.79
CA HIS A 3 31.99 10.36 -2.57
C HIS A 3 30.84 11.29 -2.20
N THR A 4 29.77 11.29 -3.02
CA THR A 4 28.70 12.27 -2.83
C THR A 4 27.75 11.91 -1.69
N GLY A 5 27.60 10.62 -1.35
CA GLY A 5 26.41 10.17 -0.63
C GLY A 5 25.16 10.47 -1.45
N ASP A 6 23.98 10.40 -0.82
CA ASP A 6 22.74 10.90 -1.42
C ASP A 6 22.83 12.43 -1.51
N PHE A 7 22.58 13.00 -2.68
CA PHE A 7 22.73 14.45 -2.88
C PHE A 7 21.64 15.06 -3.74
N LYS A 8 21.47 16.34 -3.56
CA LYS A 8 20.64 17.18 -4.41
C LYS A 8 21.35 18.52 -4.64
N ILE A 9 21.56 18.89 -5.90
CA ILE A 9 22.01 20.23 -6.23
C ILE A 9 20.80 21.16 -6.20
N ASP A 10 20.74 22.04 -5.19
CA ASP A 10 19.69 23.04 -5.03
C ASP A 10 20.32 24.43 -4.97
N HIS A 11 19.97 25.27 -5.95
CA HIS A 11 20.48 26.64 -6.03
C HIS A 11 19.72 27.62 -5.13
N THR A 12 18.53 27.24 -4.67
CA THR A 12 17.70 28.06 -3.78
C THR A 12 17.09 27.19 -2.67
N PRO A 13 17.95 26.56 -1.84
CA PRO A 13 17.48 25.66 -0.80
C PRO A 13 16.67 26.39 0.28
N TYR A 14 15.91 25.64 1.06
CA TYR A 14 15.02 26.17 2.09
C TYR A 14 15.81 26.91 3.20
N ASP A 15 16.93 26.34 3.63
CA ASP A 15 17.79 26.87 4.69
C ASP A 15 18.69 28.03 4.24
N GLY A 16 18.72 28.34 2.94
CA GLY A 16 19.55 29.40 2.37
C GLY A 16 21.02 29.01 2.10
N PHE A 17 21.40 27.75 2.37
CA PHE A 17 22.75 27.24 2.12
C PHE A 17 22.80 26.41 0.82
N PRO A 18 23.19 27.02 -0.33
CA PRO A 18 23.27 26.28 -1.59
C PRO A 18 24.39 25.24 -1.54
N THR A 19 24.28 24.20 -2.38
CA THR A 19 25.36 23.24 -2.57
C THR A 19 26.64 23.96 -3.01
N ASP A 20 27.77 23.69 -2.34
CA ASP A 20 29.07 24.31 -2.63
C ASP A 20 29.68 23.73 -3.91
N ILE A 21 29.11 24.12 -5.04
CA ILE A 21 29.55 23.68 -6.37
C ILE A 21 30.91 24.27 -6.74
N HIS A 22 31.27 25.43 -6.16
CA HIS A 22 32.59 26.05 -6.40
C HIS A 22 33.72 25.19 -5.84
N ARG A 23 33.53 24.63 -4.65
CA ARG A 23 34.50 23.70 -4.06
C ARG A 23 34.65 22.42 -4.85
N LEU A 24 33.54 21.89 -5.36
CA LEU A 24 33.54 20.71 -6.24
C LEU A 24 34.30 20.99 -7.54
N ALA A 25 34.11 22.18 -8.15
CA ALA A 25 34.84 22.61 -9.33
C ALA A 25 36.36 22.75 -9.05
N HIS A 26 36.71 23.38 -7.93
CA HIS A 26 38.09 23.53 -7.50
C HIS A 26 38.80 22.16 -7.35
N TYR A 27 38.18 21.18 -6.69
CA TYR A 27 38.76 19.84 -6.63
C TYR A 27 38.83 19.15 -8.00
N GLY A 28 37.89 19.46 -8.90
CA GLY A 28 37.96 19.00 -10.29
C GLY A 28 39.20 19.53 -11.04
N GLU A 29 39.56 20.80 -10.81
CA GLU A 29 40.78 21.45 -11.37
C GLU A 29 42.08 20.88 -10.78
N GLU A 30 42.09 20.54 -9.47
CA GLU A 30 43.21 19.87 -8.83
C GLU A 30 43.38 18.41 -9.31
N GLY A 31 42.38 17.82 -9.90
CA GLY A 31 42.36 16.43 -10.38
C GLY A 31 41.75 15.43 -9.39
N VAL A 32 40.64 14.85 -9.75
CA VAL A 32 39.93 13.80 -9.00
C VAL A 32 40.11 12.45 -9.66
N LEU A 33 40.88 11.55 -9.03
CA LEU A 33 41.17 10.22 -9.57
C LEU A 33 39.89 9.33 -9.64
N VAL A 34 39.04 9.41 -8.61
CA VAL A 34 37.81 8.57 -8.51
C VAL A 34 36.66 9.40 -7.93
N MET A 35 35.50 9.29 -8.56
CA MET A 35 34.25 9.80 -8.02
C MET A 35 33.24 8.67 -7.89
N THR A 36 32.62 8.51 -6.72
CA THR A 36 31.45 7.67 -6.50
C THR A 36 30.24 8.54 -6.21
N SER A 37 29.17 8.33 -6.96
CA SER A 37 28.00 9.22 -6.96
C SER A 37 26.70 8.44 -6.87
N ASP A 38 25.70 9.03 -6.20
CA ASP A 38 24.33 8.54 -6.19
C ASP A 38 23.78 8.45 -7.62
N SER A 39 23.13 7.30 -7.92
CA SER A 39 22.56 6.99 -9.23
C SER A 39 21.05 6.82 -9.21
N THR A 40 20.39 7.07 -8.10
CA THR A 40 18.96 6.78 -7.86
C THR A 40 18.04 7.38 -8.94
N ASN A 41 18.33 8.61 -9.38
CA ASN A 41 17.56 9.34 -10.38
C ASN A 41 18.25 9.45 -11.76
N SER A 42 19.25 8.63 -12.05
CA SER A 42 20.05 8.71 -13.30
C SER A 42 19.24 8.53 -14.58
N HIS A 43 18.11 7.84 -14.52
CA HIS A 43 17.18 7.65 -15.64
C HIS A 43 16.23 8.84 -15.87
N SER A 44 16.12 9.77 -14.93
CA SER A 44 15.19 10.90 -15.01
C SER A 44 15.85 12.09 -15.70
N PRO A 45 15.45 12.47 -16.93
CA PRO A 45 16.05 13.62 -17.60
C PRO A 45 15.68 14.94 -16.90
N GLY A 46 16.58 15.92 -16.98
CA GLY A 46 16.35 17.27 -16.47
C GLY A 46 16.90 17.51 -15.07
N PHE A 47 16.37 18.53 -14.41
CA PHE A 47 16.84 18.99 -13.10
C PHE A 47 15.78 18.76 -12.02
N THR A 48 16.23 18.40 -10.82
CA THR A 48 15.35 18.32 -9.64
C THR A 48 14.94 19.73 -9.20
N LYS A 49 13.64 19.97 -9.03
CA LYS A 49 13.14 21.27 -8.54
C LYS A 49 13.67 21.56 -7.12
N THR A 50 13.86 22.84 -6.81
CA THR A 50 14.23 23.28 -5.44
C THR A 50 13.24 22.79 -4.38
N GLU A 51 13.72 22.58 -3.16
CA GLU A 51 12.85 22.20 -2.03
C GLU A 51 11.82 23.29 -1.69
N LYS A 52 12.13 24.57 -1.96
CA LYS A 52 11.15 25.68 -1.81
C LYS A 52 9.90 25.52 -2.70
N ALA A 53 10.00 24.78 -3.79
CA ALA A 53 8.88 24.60 -4.74
C ALA A 53 7.64 23.92 -4.13
N VAL A 54 7.76 23.23 -3.00
CA VAL A 54 6.62 22.62 -2.29
C VAL A 54 5.84 23.63 -1.43
N GLY A 55 6.47 24.76 -1.07
CA GLY A 55 5.89 25.78 -0.18
C GLY A 55 4.52 26.29 -0.61
N PRO A 56 4.33 26.73 -1.87
CA PRO A 56 3.00 27.16 -2.35
C PRO A 56 1.93 26.08 -2.29
N THR A 57 2.31 24.82 -2.47
CA THR A 57 1.37 23.68 -2.36
C THR A 57 0.95 23.47 -0.91
N PHE A 58 1.90 23.50 0.01
CA PHE A 58 1.59 23.45 1.45
C PHE A 58 0.70 24.62 1.86
N GLU A 59 1.05 25.83 1.49
CA GLU A 59 0.25 27.04 1.79
C GLU A 59 -1.22 26.84 1.38
N ARG A 60 -1.46 26.37 0.15
CA ARG A 60 -2.84 26.13 -0.34
C ARG A 60 -3.54 25.02 0.47
N ILE A 61 -2.85 23.92 0.77
CA ILE A 61 -3.45 22.82 1.51
C ILE A 61 -3.83 23.28 2.92
N PHE A 62 -2.92 23.91 3.65
CA PHE A 62 -3.18 24.38 5.02
C PHE A 62 -4.27 25.46 5.08
N ALA A 63 -4.35 26.32 4.06
CA ALA A 63 -5.39 27.35 3.98
C ALA A 63 -6.80 26.77 3.79
N THR A 64 -6.92 25.62 3.11
CA THR A 64 -8.23 25.05 2.72
C THR A 64 -8.64 23.83 3.53
N ALA A 65 -7.72 23.21 4.28
CA ALA A 65 -7.99 21.98 5.03
C ALA A 65 -8.94 22.23 6.21
N THR A 66 -10.08 21.57 6.17
CA THR A 66 -11.11 21.62 7.23
C THR A 66 -10.89 20.59 8.32
N GLY A 67 -10.27 19.45 7.98
CA GLY A 67 -9.87 18.38 8.88
C GLY A 67 -8.40 18.44 9.30
N ARG A 68 -7.90 17.30 9.82
CA ARG A 68 -6.48 17.14 10.15
C ARG A 68 -5.64 17.14 8.86
N VAL A 69 -4.42 17.65 8.96
CA VAL A 69 -3.43 17.50 7.90
C VAL A 69 -2.44 16.43 8.33
N ILE A 70 -2.28 15.38 7.55
CA ILE A 70 -1.36 14.28 7.83
C ILE A 70 -0.34 14.22 6.70
N MET A 71 0.91 14.54 7.01
CA MET A 71 2.00 14.51 6.04
C MET A 71 2.90 13.30 6.26
N SER A 72 3.10 12.53 5.21
CA SER A 72 4.08 11.45 5.19
C SER A 72 5.22 11.77 4.22
N THR A 73 6.43 11.62 4.71
CA THR A 73 7.67 11.85 3.95
C THR A 73 8.81 11.00 4.52
N PHE A 74 9.96 11.00 3.85
CA PHE A 74 11.18 10.42 4.42
C PHE A 74 11.60 11.17 5.68
N SER A 75 11.95 10.46 6.74
CA SER A 75 12.38 11.06 8.00
C SER A 75 13.70 11.86 7.89
N SER A 76 14.50 11.61 6.84
CA SER A 76 15.72 12.33 6.51
C SER A 76 15.46 13.66 5.78
N ASN A 77 14.27 13.88 5.23
CA ASN A 77 13.95 15.11 4.49
C ASN A 77 13.52 16.25 5.43
N ILE A 78 14.45 16.70 6.24
CA ILE A 78 14.24 17.69 7.31
C ILE A 78 13.72 19.03 6.78
N HIS A 79 14.22 19.50 5.64
CA HIS A 79 13.76 20.76 5.03
C HIS A 79 12.27 20.72 4.64
N ARG A 80 11.79 19.57 4.17
CA ARG A 80 10.40 19.40 3.82
C ARG A 80 9.50 19.35 5.06
N VAL A 81 9.96 18.65 6.09
CA VAL A 81 9.28 18.60 7.39
C VAL A 81 9.20 20.02 7.98
N ALA A 82 10.31 20.76 7.98
CA ALA A 82 10.36 22.12 8.50
C ALA A 82 9.40 23.07 7.76
N GLN A 83 9.36 23.03 6.42
CA GLN A 83 8.42 23.83 5.64
C GLN A 83 6.95 23.52 5.99
N ALA A 84 6.62 22.25 6.15
CA ALA A 84 5.26 21.84 6.50
C ALA A 84 4.88 22.28 7.92
N ILE A 85 5.79 22.12 8.88
CA ILE A 85 5.57 22.59 10.26
C ILE A 85 5.39 24.12 10.28
N GLU A 86 6.25 24.87 9.60
CA GLU A 86 6.11 26.33 9.50
C GLU A 86 4.72 26.75 9.01
N LYS A 87 4.22 26.09 7.95
CA LYS A 87 2.88 26.37 7.43
C LYS A 87 1.78 25.95 8.41
N ALA A 88 1.91 24.80 9.06
CA ALA A 88 0.95 24.35 10.06
C ALA A 88 0.83 25.35 11.22
N LEU A 89 1.96 25.82 11.73
CA LEU A 89 1.99 26.84 12.81
C LEU A 89 1.38 28.16 12.37
N LYS A 90 1.65 28.61 11.13
CA LYS A 90 1.01 29.80 10.55
C LYS A 90 -0.51 29.70 10.54
N TYR A 91 -1.06 28.50 10.36
CA TYR A 91 -2.49 28.24 10.38
C TYR A 91 -3.03 27.72 11.73
N GLY A 92 -2.26 27.94 12.82
CA GLY A 92 -2.68 27.66 14.20
C GLY A 92 -2.79 26.18 14.55
N ARG A 93 -2.06 25.29 13.83
CA ARG A 93 -2.11 23.87 14.08
C ARG A 93 -1.04 23.40 15.07
N LYS A 94 -1.40 22.51 15.97
CA LYS A 94 -0.48 21.76 16.83
C LYS A 94 0.17 20.62 16.03
N ILE A 95 1.39 20.30 16.34
CA ILE A 95 2.21 19.34 15.62
C ILE A 95 2.30 18.04 16.42
N CYS A 96 1.86 16.95 15.83
CA CYS A 96 2.08 15.62 16.37
C CYS A 96 3.04 14.86 15.44
N VAL A 97 4.13 14.35 16.00
CA VAL A 97 5.12 13.55 15.24
C VAL A 97 4.90 12.09 15.60
N ILE A 98 4.76 11.24 14.60
CA ILE A 98 4.50 9.82 14.80
C ILE A 98 5.46 8.98 13.95
N GLY A 99 6.23 8.16 14.62
CA GLY A 99 7.20 7.25 14.03
C GLY A 99 8.60 7.47 14.55
N ARG A 100 9.20 6.42 15.12
CA ARG A 100 10.50 6.47 15.83
C ARG A 100 11.63 7.16 15.07
N SER A 101 11.74 6.91 13.78
CA SER A 101 12.77 7.56 12.94
C SER A 101 12.46 9.04 12.69
N MET A 102 11.19 9.42 12.54
CA MET A 102 10.78 10.81 12.35
C MET A 102 11.01 11.62 13.63
N GLU A 103 10.58 11.11 14.77
CA GLU A 103 10.78 11.71 16.10
C GLU A 103 12.27 11.94 16.37
N LYS A 104 13.09 10.89 16.19
CA LYS A 104 14.54 10.97 16.40
C LYS A 104 15.22 11.99 15.48
N ASN A 105 14.91 12.00 14.19
CA ASN A 105 15.55 12.91 13.23
C ASN A 105 15.11 14.35 13.48
N LEU A 106 13.87 14.58 13.85
CA LEU A 106 13.38 15.91 14.20
C LEU A 106 14.05 16.43 15.48
N ASP A 107 14.14 15.61 16.52
CA ASP A 107 14.80 15.99 17.80
C ASP A 107 16.28 16.33 17.59
N ILE A 108 17.02 15.49 16.84
CA ILE A 108 18.40 15.78 16.46
C ILE A 108 18.50 17.10 15.70
N SER A 109 17.61 17.35 14.74
CA SER A 109 17.64 18.55 13.92
C SER A 109 17.32 19.81 14.71
N MET A 110 16.44 19.71 15.70
CA MET A 110 16.16 20.80 16.65
C MET A 110 17.35 21.03 17.60
N THR A 111 17.96 19.97 18.11
CA THR A 111 19.14 20.04 18.99
C THR A 111 20.33 20.68 18.29
N LEU A 112 20.57 20.33 17.02
CA LEU A 112 21.64 20.91 16.20
C LEU A 112 21.33 22.32 15.67
N GLY A 113 20.08 22.81 15.88
CA GLY A 113 19.68 24.15 15.47
C GLY A 113 19.32 24.32 13.99
N TYR A 114 19.19 23.20 13.24
CA TYR A 114 18.70 23.24 11.84
C TYR A 114 17.23 23.61 11.75
N ILE A 115 16.45 23.29 12.79
CA ILE A 115 15.03 23.64 12.91
C ILE A 115 14.82 24.30 14.26
N LYS A 116 14.06 25.41 14.28
CA LYS A 116 13.76 26.17 15.50
C LYS A 116 12.27 26.40 15.60
N PHE A 117 11.56 25.54 16.33
CA PHE A 117 10.13 25.68 16.61
C PHE A 117 9.87 25.66 18.12
N PRO A 118 8.84 26.39 18.61
CA PRO A 118 8.46 26.36 20.01
C PRO A 118 8.02 24.97 20.45
N LYS A 119 8.57 24.45 21.54
CA LYS A 119 8.26 23.08 22.05
C LYS A 119 6.82 22.91 22.46
N ASP A 120 6.16 23.96 22.94
CA ASP A 120 4.75 23.99 23.33
C ASP A 120 3.76 23.80 22.16
N GLN A 121 4.26 23.88 20.94
CA GLN A 121 3.46 23.60 19.73
C GLN A 121 3.42 22.10 19.38
N PHE A 122 4.26 21.30 20.02
CA PHE A 122 4.28 19.86 19.81
C PHE A 122 3.40 19.15 20.85
N ILE A 123 2.62 18.17 20.41
CA ILE A 123 1.75 17.37 21.25
C ILE A 123 2.02 15.88 21.04
N GLU A 124 1.76 15.10 22.08
CA GLU A 124 1.87 13.65 22.01
C GLU A 124 0.66 13.02 21.29
N ALA A 125 0.86 11.84 20.71
CA ALA A 125 -0.20 11.16 19.95
C ALA A 125 -1.45 10.85 20.79
N HIS A 126 -1.32 10.65 22.08
CA HIS A 126 -2.45 10.43 22.99
C HIS A 126 -3.23 11.70 23.33
N GLU A 127 -2.67 12.87 23.04
CA GLU A 127 -3.29 14.18 23.29
C GLU A 127 -4.11 14.71 22.12
N ILE A 128 -4.00 14.10 20.93
CA ILE A 128 -4.68 14.57 19.72
C ILE A 128 -6.17 14.83 19.94
N ASN A 129 -6.83 14.00 20.74
CA ASN A 129 -8.27 14.15 21.03
C ASN A 129 -8.63 15.35 21.92
N LYS A 130 -7.65 16.08 22.45
CA LYS A 130 -7.87 17.33 23.20
C LYS A 130 -8.09 18.54 22.28
N TYR A 131 -7.82 18.39 20.98
CA TYR A 131 -7.88 19.44 19.97
C TYR A 131 -8.90 19.11 18.89
N THR A 132 -9.40 20.12 18.21
CA THR A 132 -10.26 19.93 17.04
C THR A 132 -9.45 19.43 15.84
N ASP A 133 -10.07 18.73 14.91
CA ASP A 133 -9.36 18.17 13.73
C ASP A 133 -8.67 19.27 12.91
N LYS A 134 -9.24 20.48 12.84
CA LYS A 134 -8.64 21.62 12.15
C LYS A 134 -7.37 22.15 12.82
N GLU A 135 -7.19 21.90 14.10
CA GLU A 135 -6.01 22.34 14.89
C GLU A 135 -4.86 21.33 14.87
N ILE A 136 -4.97 20.24 14.12
CA ILE A 136 -3.98 19.14 14.15
C ILE A 136 -3.22 19.05 12.84
N MET A 137 -1.90 18.95 12.93
CA MET A 137 -1.03 18.41 11.89
C MET A 137 -0.28 17.19 12.43
N ILE A 138 -0.29 16.12 11.67
CA ILE A 138 0.49 14.90 11.96
C ILE A 138 1.61 14.77 10.94
N VAL A 139 2.84 14.62 11.40
CA VAL A 139 4.02 14.29 10.57
C VAL A 139 4.38 12.84 10.82
N THR A 140 4.48 12.04 9.77
CA THR A 140 4.70 10.60 9.91
C THR A 140 5.58 10.02 8.80
N THR A 141 5.99 8.77 8.98
CA THR A 141 6.66 7.95 7.96
C THR A 141 5.68 7.01 7.27
N GLY A 142 6.13 6.32 6.22
CA GLY A 142 5.33 5.34 5.49
C GLY A 142 4.88 5.80 4.11
N SER A 143 5.55 6.81 3.54
CA SER A 143 5.29 7.31 2.19
C SER A 143 5.58 6.30 1.07
N GLN A 144 6.27 5.20 1.38
CA GLN A 144 6.60 4.12 0.44
C GLN A 144 5.68 2.90 0.58
N GLY A 145 4.62 2.98 1.42
CA GLY A 145 3.66 1.90 1.58
C GLY A 145 4.17 0.72 2.43
N GLU A 146 5.20 0.95 3.26
CA GLU A 146 5.72 -0.10 4.15
C GLU A 146 4.63 -0.54 5.14
N SER A 147 4.32 -1.83 5.18
CA SER A 147 3.21 -2.41 5.96
C SER A 147 3.33 -2.18 7.48
N MET A 148 4.55 -1.99 7.99
CA MET A 148 4.81 -1.71 9.42
C MET A 148 4.89 -0.22 9.73
N SER A 149 4.73 0.66 8.74
CA SER A 149 4.81 2.10 8.94
C SER A 149 3.63 2.66 9.72
N ALA A 150 3.82 3.84 10.31
CA ALA A 150 2.75 4.48 11.07
C ALA A 150 1.56 4.87 10.17
N LEU A 151 1.83 5.43 8.96
CA LEU A 151 0.76 5.79 8.03
C LEU A 151 -0.05 4.58 7.57
N TYR A 152 0.61 3.46 7.23
CA TYR A 152 -0.08 2.24 6.83
C TYR A 152 -1.03 1.74 7.94
N ARG A 153 -0.53 1.65 9.18
CA ARG A 153 -1.36 1.24 10.32
C ARG A 153 -2.50 2.20 10.63
N MET A 154 -2.31 3.51 10.40
CA MET A 154 -3.40 4.49 10.50
C MET A 154 -4.48 4.23 9.43
N ALA A 155 -4.07 3.94 8.21
CA ALA A 155 -4.94 3.71 7.06
C ALA A 155 -5.81 2.44 7.20
N ILE A 156 -5.28 1.38 7.82
CA ILE A 156 -6.00 0.13 8.10
C ILE A 156 -6.65 0.11 9.50
N HIS A 157 -6.66 1.25 10.21
CA HIS A 157 -7.23 1.42 11.56
C HIS A 157 -6.55 0.61 12.68
N GLU A 158 -5.32 0.16 12.48
CA GLU A 158 -4.52 -0.59 13.47
C GLU A 158 -3.55 0.27 14.28
N HIS A 159 -3.46 1.58 14.01
CA HIS A 159 -2.64 2.46 14.81
C HIS A 159 -3.31 2.77 16.16
N ARG A 160 -2.53 2.68 17.26
CA ARG A 160 -3.04 2.77 18.65
C ARG A 160 -3.82 4.06 18.95
N HIS A 161 -3.36 5.20 18.43
CA HIS A 161 -3.89 6.51 18.80
C HIS A 161 -4.59 7.24 17.65
N VAL A 162 -4.25 6.92 16.40
CA VAL A 162 -4.74 7.65 15.23
C VAL A 162 -5.37 6.68 14.23
N LYS A 163 -6.61 6.98 13.86
CA LYS A 163 -7.32 6.34 12.75
C LYS A 163 -7.63 7.39 11.71
N ILE A 164 -7.51 7.06 10.44
CA ILE A 164 -7.89 7.98 9.35
C ILE A 164 -9.40 8.22 9.40
N LYS A 165 -9.78 9.48 9.20
CA LYS A 165 -11.17 9.94 9.20
C LYS A 165 -11.51 10.55 7.85
N PRO A 166 -12.80 10.62 7.49
CA PRO A 166 -13.28 11.51 6.43
C PRO A 166 -12.80 12.95 6.69
N GLU A 167 -12.52 13.69 5.62
CA GLU A 167 -11.97 15.06 5.64
C GLU A 167 -10.49 15.17 6.07
N ASP A 168 -9.81 14.11 6.53
CA ASP A 168 -8.36 14.16 6.72
C ASP A 168 -7.67 14.49 5.39
N GLN A 169 -6.80 15.48 5.41
CA GLN A 169 -6.01 15.87 4.25
C GLN A 169 -4.65 15.18 4.32
N ILE A 170 -4.43 14.20 3.46
CA ILE A 170 -3.18 13.45 3.40
C ILE A 170 -2.24 14.08 2.38
N ILE A 171 -0.98 14.31 2.77
CA ILE A 171 0.10 14.78 1.90
C ILE A 171 1.15 13.66 1.81
N LEU A 172 1.23 12.99 0.68
CA LEU A 172 2.34 12.10 0.38
C LEU A 172 3.45 12.92 -0.29
N SER A 173 4.46 13.29 0.49
CA SER A 173 5.51 14.21 0.06
C SER A 173 6.81 13.48 -0.25
N ALA A 174 6.71 12.34 -0.93
CA ALA A 174 7.82 11.57 -1.47
C ALA A 174 7.39 10.93 -2.80
N LYS A 175 8.32 10.81 -3.75
CA LYS A 175 8.10 9.95 -4.93
C LYS A 175 8.22 8.49 -4.51
N ALA A 176 7.47 7.61 -5.17
CA ALA A 176 7.69 6.18 -5.03
C ALA A 176 9.12 5.83 -5.48
N ILE A 177 9.81 5.05 -4.67
CA ILE A 177 11.08 4.45 -5.06
C ILE A 177 10.77 3.37 -6.09
N PRO A 178 11.55 3.24 -7.19
CA PRO A 178 11.34 2.18 -8.17
C PRO A 178 11.21 0.80 -7.50
N GLY A 179 10.10 0.11 -7.79
CA GLY A 179 9.73 -1.17 -7.16
C GLY A 179 8.74 -1.07 -6.00
N ASN A 180 8.49 0.11 -5.45
CA ASN A 180 7.52 0.33 -4.35
C ASN A 180 6.17 0.88 -4.85
N GLU A 181 5.97 1.03 -6.16
CA GLU A 181 4.77 1.64 -6.74
C GLU A 181 3.49 0.91 -6.31
N GLY A 182 3.53 -0.43 -6.27
CA GLY A 182 2.42 -1.26 -5.82
C GLY A 182 2.05 -0.99 -4.36
N SER A 183 3.02 -0.94 -3.47
CA SER A 183 2.80 -0.67 -2.04
C SER A 183 2.31 0.76 -1.79
N VAL A 184 2.82 1.74 -2.56
CA VAL A 184 2.34 3.13 -2.48
C VAL A 184 0.91 3.23 -2.98
N SER A 185 0.56 2.52 -4.05
CA SER A 185 -0.82 2.45 -4.56
C SER A 185 -1.77 1.82 -3.54
N GLU A 186 -1.35 0.75 -2.88
CA GLU A 186 -2.14 0.06 -1.86
C GLU A 186 -2.47 1.00 -0.67
N ILE A 187 -1.48 1.73 -0.15
CA ILE A 187 -1.74 2.67 0.95
C ILE A 187 -2.66 3.81 0.53
N ILE A 188 -2.50 4.34 -0.69
CA ILE A 188 -3.41 5.36 -1.23
C ILE A 188 -4.84 4.81 -1.30
N ASN A 189 -5.03 3.57 -1.73
CA ASN A 189 -6.34 2.92 -1.76
C ASN A 189 -6.98 2.81 -0.36
N HIS A 190 -6.19 2.43 0.65
CA HIS A 190 -6.68 2.39 2.03
C HIS A 190 -7.08 3.77 2.55
N LEU A 191 -6.27 4.80 2.28
CA LEU A 191 -6.55 6.17 2.68
C LEU A 191 -7.84 6.73 2.03
N LEU A 192 -8.02 6.48 0.73
CA LEU A 192 -9.22 6.90 -0.01
C LEU A 192 -10.47 6.14 0.47
N LYS A 193 -10.38 4.84 0.74
CA LYS A 193 -11.48 4.03 1.33
C LYS A 193 -11.89 4.53 2.72
N ALA A 194 -10.95 5.07 3.49
CA ALA A 194 -11.23 5.70 4.78
C ALA A 194 -11.83 7.12 4.66
N GLY A 195 -12.04 7.62 3.43
CA GLY A 195 -12.64 8.94 3.15
C GLY A 195 -11.67 10.11 3.19
N ALA A 196 -10.36 9.86 3.26
CA ALA A 196 -9.35 10.92 3.26
C ALA A 196 -9.18 11.55 1.87
N LYS A 197 -8.76 12.82 1.85
CA LYS A 197 -8.37 13.55 0.64
C LYS A 197 -6.86 13.44 0.44
N VAL A 198 -6.42 12.78 -0.62
CA VAL A 198 -4.98 12.56 -0.90
C VAL A 198 -4.48 13.54 -1.95
N ALA A 199 -3.46 14.34 -1.64
CA ALA A 199 -2.80 15.24 -2.59
C ALA A 199 -1.64 14.54 -3.30
N TYR A 200 -1.73 14.43 -4.62
CA TYR A 200 -0.72 13.82 -5.50
C TYR A 200 -0.41 14.69 -6.73
N GLN A 201 0.78 14.49 -7.34
CA GLN A 201 1.37 15.45 -8.29
C GLN A 201 1.08 15.14 -9.77
N GLU A 202 -0.06 15.55 -10.39
CA GLU A 202 -0.28 15.33 -11.84
C GLU A 202 -0.97 16.48 -12.64
N LYS A 203 -1.00 17.69 -12.09
CA LYS A 203 -1.83 18.79 -12.66
C LYS A 203 -1.25 19.56 -13.87
N LEU A 204 0.05 19.43 -14.19
CA LEU A 204 0.69 20.33 -15.15
C LEU A 204 0.29 20.05 -16.61
N MET A 205 0.27 18.78 -17.02
CA MET A 205 -0.02 18.39 -18.41
C MET A 205 -1.44 18.78 -18.82
N LEU A 206 -2.44 18.53 -17.97
CA LEU A 206 -3.84 18.87 -18.22
C LEU A 206 -4.05 20.38 -18.40
N ARG A 207 -3.35 21.21 -17.63
CA ARG A 207 -3.40 22.68 -17.75
C ARG A 207 -2.75 23.21 -19.03
N LEU A 208 -1.76 22.50 -19.57
CA LEU A 208 -1.10 22.86 -20.83
C LEU A 208 -1.94 22.45 -22.03
N VAL A 209 -2.49 21.24 -22.03
CA VAL A 209 -3.24 20.67 -23.16
C VAL A 209 -4.67 21.21 -23.23
N LYS A 210 -5.30 21.52 -22.09
CA LYS A 210 -6.70 22.01 -21.99
C LYS A 210 -7.68 21.17 -22.82
N PRO A 211 -7.74 19.85 -22.65
CA PRO A 211 -8.54 18.97 -23.50
C PRO A 211 -10.04 19.26 -23.33
N LYS A 212 -10.82 19.14 -24.42
CA LYS A 212 -12.28 19.24 -24.34
C LYS A 212 -12.88 18.04 -23.61
N PHE A 213 -12.42 16.83 -23.94
CA PHE A 213 -12.78 15.58 -23.26
C PHE A 213 -11.54 14.99 -22.62
N PHE A 214 -11.72 14.41 -21.44
CA PHE A 214 -10.64 13.78 -20.70
C PHE A 214 -11.03 12.36 -20.29
N LEU A 215 -10.21 11.39 -20.71
CA LEU A 215 -10.36 9.97 -20.36
C LEU A 215 -9.09 9.54 -19.64
N PRO A 216 -9.11 9.41 -18.32
CA PRO A 216 -8.03 8.77 -17.59
C PRO A 216 -7.88 7.31 -18.02
N VAL A 217 -6.69 6.89 -18.39
CA VAL A 217 -6.37 5.53 -18.80
C VAL A 217 -5.09 5.06 -18.13
N HIS A 218 -4.87 3.75 -18.09
CA HIS A 218 -3.74 3.11 -17.47
C HIS A 218 -3.69 3.28 -15.95
N GLY A 219 -3.62 2.19 -15.24
CA GLY A 219 -3.68 2.13 -13.78
C GLY A 219 -4.98 1.50 -13.26
N GLU A 220 -5.16 1.48 -11.96
CA GLU A 220 -6.38 0.96 -11.33
C GLU A 220 -7.53 2.00 -11.39
N TYR A 221 -8.75 1.54 -11.22
CA TYR A 221 -9.96 2.38 -11.31
C TYR A 221 -9.93 3.60 -10.37
N ASN A 222 -9.40 3.46 -9.16
CA ASN A 222 -9.24 4.57 -8.22
C ASN A 222 -8.23 5.64 -8.73
N HIS A 223 -7.18 5.22 -9.46
CA HIS A 223 -6.25 6.18 -10.10
C HIS A 223 -6.97 6.96 -11.20
N ALA A 224 -7.77 6.28 -12.00
CA ALA A 224 -8.55 6.92 -13.06
C ALA A 224 -9.60 7.90 -12.50
N LEU A 225 -10.29 7.53 -11.40
CA LEU A 225 -11.21 8.44 -10.70
C LEU A 225 -10.50 9.71 -10.23
N LYS A 226 -9.39 9.54 -9.52
CA LYS A 226 -8.63 10.69 -8.97
C LYS A 226 -8.06 11.57 -10.08
N HIS A 227 -7.60 10.96 -11.17
CA HIS A 227 -7.13 11.70 -12.33
C HIS A 227 -8.27 12.44 -13.02
N GLY A 228 -9.48 11.86 -13.05
CA GLY A 228 -10.69 12.53 -13.52
C GLY A 228 -11.02 13.80 -12.72
N GLU A 229 -11.03 13.72 -11.38
CA GLU A 229 -11.17 14.87 -10.50
C GLU A 229 -10.10 15.94 -10.76
N THR A 230 -8.84 15.50 -10.97
CA THR A 230 -7.74 16.39 -11.35
C THR A 230 -8.00 17.08 -12.68
N GLY A 231 -8.66 16.41 -13.63
CA GLY A 231 -9.09 17.01 -14.89
C GLY A 231 -10.07 18.15 -14.68
N VAL A 232 -11.08 17.95 -13.83
CA VAL A 232 -12.05 18.98 -13.45
C VAL A 232 -11.36 20.17 -12.78
N ASP A 233 -10.49 19.93 -11.82
CA ASP A 233 -9.67 20.94 -11.14
C ASP A 233 -8.78 21.76 -12.12
N CYS A 234 -8.43 21.16 -13.27
CA CYS A 234 -7.63 21.81 -14.31
C CYS A 234 -8.48 22.52 -15.37
N GLY A 235 -9.81 22.54 -15.22
CA GLY A 235 -10.73 23.29 -16.06
C GLY A 235 -11.46 22.47 -17.14
N VAL A 236 -11.33 21.13 -17.12
CA VAL A 236 -12.18 20.27 -17.96
C VAL A 236 -13.58 20.24 -17.33
N LEU A 237 -14.62 20.42 -18.13
CA LEU A 237 -15.99 20.33 -17.62
C LEU A 237 -16.25 18.91 -17.09
N GLU A 238 -16.86 18.76 -15.93
CA GLU A 238 -17.13 17.48 -15.28
C GLU A 238 -17.84 16.49 -16.21
N ARG A 239 -18.85 16.94 -16.95
CA ARG A 239 -19.57 16.14 -17.96
C ARG A 239 -18.69 15.66 -19.14
N ASN A 240 -17.51 16.19 -19.29
CA ASN A 240 -16.53 15.86 -20.34
C ASN A 240 -15.39 14.98 -19.82
N VAL A 241 -15.43 14.63 -18.54
CA VAL A 241 -14.52 13.64 -17.93
C VAL A 241 -15.23 12.29 -17.90
N TYR A 242 -14.61 11.26 -18.44
CA TYR A 242 -15.16 9.92 -18.41
C TYR A 242 -14.15 8.89 -17.88
N VAL A 243 -14.46 8.32 -16.73
CA VAL A 243 -13.64 7.26 -16.14
C VAL A 243 -14.15 5.91 -16.64
N MET A 244 -13.35 5.26 -17.47
CA MET A 244 -13.69 4.00 -18.13
C MET A 244 -13.46 2.81 -17.21
N ALA A 245 -14.39 1.86 -17.26
CA ALA A 245 -14.14 0.51 -16.76
C ALA A 245 -13.56 -0.37 -17.88
N ASP A 246 -12.85 -1.45 -17.48
CA ASP A 246 -12.30 -2.41 -18.42
C ASP A 246 -13.40 -3.00 -19.31
N GLY A 247 -13.14 -3.02 -20.62
CA GLY A 247 -14.08 -3.54 -21.62
C GLY A 247 -15.09 -2.53 -22.14
N GLU A 248 -15.17 -1.31 -21.61
CA GLU A 248 -16.03 -0.27 -22.16
C GLU A 248 -15.52 0.28 -23.48
N GLN A 249 -16.36 0.34 -24.45
CA GLN A 249 -16.11 0.99 -25.74
C GLN A 249 -16.74 2.37 -25.75
N ILE A 250 -15.93 3.39 -26.00
CA ILE A 250 -16.33 4.79 -26.00
C ILE A 250 -16.25 5.34 -27.43
N GLU A 251 -17.27 6.09 -27.84
CA GLU A 251 -17.26 6.89 -29.05
C GLU A 251 -17.02 8.35 -28.67
N VAL A 252 -16.02 8.97 -29.30
CA VAL A 252 -15.67 10.37 -29.07
C VAL A 252 -15.71 11.10 -30.41
N ASN A 253 -16.40 12.23 -30.44
CA ASN A 253 -16.35 13.17 -31.56
C ASN A 253 -16.32 14.62 -31.02
N PRO A 254 -16.17 15.65 -31.87
CA PRO A 254 -16.07 17.04 -31.38
C PRO A 254 -17.28 17.53 -30.56
N LYS A 255 -18.43 16.85 -30.65
CA LYS A 255 -19.66 17.27 -29.98
C LYS A 255 -19.95 16.50 -28.68
N TYR A 256 -19.65 15.21 -28.63
CA TYR A 256 -19.97 14.35 -27.49
C TYR A 256 -18.94 13.25 -27.25
N LEU A 257 -19.01 12.70 -26.06
CA LEU A 257 -18.35 11.48 -25.62
C LEU A 257 -19.45 10.60 -25.02
N LYS A 258 -19.57 9.35 -25.48
CA LYS A 258 -20.58 8.40 -24.96
C LYS A 258 -20.08 6.96 -24.96
N LYS A 259 -20.54 6.18 -24.00
CA LYS A 259 -20.38 4.72 -23.99
C LYS A 259 -21.25 4.10 -25.08
N VAL A 260 -20.68 3.19 -25.87
CA VAL A 260 -21.36 2.48 -26.96
C VAL A 260 -21.78 1.09 -26.50
N LYS A 261 -20.83 0.30 -26.02
CA LYS A 261 -21.06 -1.07 -25.54
C LYS A 261 -19.97 -1.49 -24.57
N THR A 262 -20.18 -2.64 -23.94
CA THR A 262 -19.14 -3.32 -23.16
C THR A 262 -18.77 -4.61 -23.87
N VAL A 263 -17.46 -4.86 -24.05
CA VAL A 263 -16.90 -6.09 -24.59
C VAL A 263 -16.31 -6.91 -23.45
N LYS A 264 -16.22 -8.23 -23.63
CA LYS A 264 -15.58 -9.09 -22.64
C LYS A 264 -14.12 -8.69 -22.49
N SER A 265 -13.74 -8.34 -21.27
CA SER A 265 -12.40 -7.93 -20.88
C SER A 265 -11.93 -8.76 -19.68
N GLY A 266 -10.69 -8.65 -19.30
CA GLY A 266 -10.10 -9.31 -18.16
C GLY A 266 -8.75 -9.93 -18.48
N LYS A 267 -8.07 -10.42 -17.43
CA LYS A 267 -6.76 -11.06 -17.58
C LYS A 267 -6.92 -12.44 -18.21
N VAL A 268 -6.11 -12.72 -19.22
CA VAL A 268 -5.97 -14.06 -19.79
C VAL A 268 -4.57 -14.56 -19.40
N TYR A 269 -4.54 -15.63 -18.62
CA TYR A 269 -3.28 -16.28 -18.23
C TYR A 269 -2.91 -17.33 -19.27
N ILE A 270 -1.67 -17.26 -19.75
CA ILE A 270 -1.13 -18.17 -20.77
C ILE A 270 0.04 -18.91 -20.14
N ASP A 271 0.08 -20.23 -20.32
CA ASP A 271 1.25 -21.02 -19.96
C ASP A 271 2.34 -20.80 -21.01
N ASN A 272 3.49 -20.27 -20.60
CA ASN A 272 4.59 -19.92 -21.51
C ASN A 272 5.24 -21.15 -22.18
N GLN A 273 5.12 -22.34 -21.58
CA GLN A 273 5.72 -23.56 -22.14
C GLN A 273 4.79 -24.24 -23.15
N LEU A 274 3.51 -24.23 -22.86
CA LEU A 274 2.50 -24.94 -23.66
C LEU A 274 1.70 -24.03 -24.58
N ASN A 275 1.85 -22.72 -24.46
CA ASN A 275 1.13 -21.69 -25.24
C ASN A 275 -0.41 -21.84 -25.15
N HIS A 276 -0.91 -22.42 -24.05
CA HIS A 276 -2.32 -22.65 -23.78
C HIS A 276 -2.85 -21.68 -22.71
N LYS A 277 -4.12 -21.31 -22.86
CA LYS A 277 -4.82 -20.55 -21.82
C LYS A 277 -4.94 -21.40 -20.55
N ILE A 278 -4.47 -20.86 -19.43
CA ILE A 278 -4.65 -21.45 -18.10
C ILE A 278 -6.10 -21.20 -17.68
N SER A 279 -6.80 -22.25 -17.18
CA SER A 279 -8.16 -22.10 -16.66
C SER A 279 -8.15 -21.26 -15.37
N ASP A 280 -9.27 -20.57 -15.16
CA ASP A 280 -9.42 -19.69 -13.99
C ASP A 280 -9.28 -20.49 -12.67
N ASP A 281 -9.72 -21.75 -12.64
CA ASP A 281 -9.58 -22.63 -11.47
C ASP A 281 -8.09 -22.84 -11.08
N VAL A 282 -7.24 -23.13 -12.07
CA VAL A 282 -5.79 -23.29 -11.82
C VAL A 282 -5.16 -22.01 -11.31
N VAL A 283 -5.62 -20.84 -11.78
CA VAL A 283 -5.13 -19.55 -11.31
C VAL A 283 -5.56 -19.32 -9.86
N ILE A 284 -6.82 -19.61 -9.53
CA ILE A 284 -7.37 -19.50 -8.18
C ILE A 284 -6.61 -20.42 -7.22
N ASP A 285 -6.37 -21.68 -7.62
CA ASP A 285 -5.64 -22.64 -6.82
C ASP A 285 -4.22 -22.15 -6.53
N ARG A 286 -3.49 -21.70 -7.56
CA ARG A 286 -2.13 -21.15 -7.39
C ARG A 286 -2.11 -19.92 -6.46
N GLN A 287 -3.09 -19.04 -6.59
CA GLN A 287 -3.21 -17.86 -5.72
C GLN A 287 -3.53 -18.26 -4.27
N THR A 288 -4.41 -19.23 -4.08
CA THR A 288 -4.75 -19.76 -2.76
C THR A 288 -3.54 -20.41 -2.09
N MET A 289 -2.82 -21.27 -2.82
CA MET A 289 -1.59 -21.89 -2.32
C MET A 289 -0.55 -20.84 -1.93
N ALA A 290 -0.37 -19.81 -2.75
CA ALA A 290 0.64 -18.76 -2.50
C ALA A 290 0.31 -17.88 -1.29
N LYS A 291 -0.97 -17.58 -1.04
CA LYS A 291 -1.41 -16.69 0.04
C LYS A 291 -1.66 -17.40 1.36
N GLU A 292 -2.27 -18.55 1.30
CA GLU A 292 -2.89 -19.22 2.45
C GLU A 292 -2.20 -20.54 2.81
N GLY A 293 -1.39 -21.10 1.89
CA GLY A 293 -0.71 -22.36 2.04
C GLY A 293 -1.58 -23.58 1.71
N ILE A 294 -1.01 -24.76 1.97
CA ILE A 294 -1.61 -26.07 1.69
C ILE A 294 -1.67 -26.90 2.97
N VAL A 295 -2.75 -27.66 3.12
CA VAL A 295 -2.92 -28.70 4.16
C VAL A 295 -3.26 -30.01 3.45
N MET A 296 -2.35 -30.96 3.51
CA MET A 296 -2.53 -32.32 2.99
C MET A 296 -2.88 -33.27 4.14
N ILE A 297 -3.90 -34.08 3.96
CA ILE A 297 -4.37 -35.05 4.97
C ILE A 297 -4.50 -36.40 4.28
N VAL A 298 -3.77 -37.38 4.77
CA VAL A 298 -3.87 -38.78 4.33
C VAL A 298 -4.39 -39.60 5.49
N ALA A 299 -5.55 -40.23 5.33
CA ALA A 299 -6.17 -41.02 6.36
C ALA A 299 -6.66 -42.37 5.82
N GLN A 300 -6.57 -43.41 6.65
CA GLN A 300 -7.09 -44.73 6.38
C GLN A 300 -8.23 -44.99 7.36
N ILE A 301 -9.37 -45.37 6.85
CA ILE A 301 -10.64 -45.49 7.58
C ILE A 301 -11.17 -46.91 7.48
N ASN A 302 -11.64 -47.45 8.59
CA ASN A 302 -12.45 -48.65 8.62
C ASN A 302 -13.92 -48.31 8.45
N GLU A 303 -14.58 -48.76 7.34
CA GLU A 303 -15.97 -48.43 7.05
C GLU A 303 -16.91 -49.06 8.08
N ASN A 304 -16.63 -50.30 8.52
CA ASN A 304 -17.50 -51.04 9.44
C ASN A 304 -17.58 -50.36 10.82
N ASP A 305 -16.46 -49.96 11.36
CA ASP A 305 -16.36 -49.39 12.71
C ASP A 305 -16.41 -47.85 12.72
N ARG A 306 -16.36 -47.23 11.53
CA ARG A 306 -16.28 -45.76 11.36
C ARG A 306 -15.17 -45.13 12.20
N THR A 307 -14.02 -45.77 12.19
CA THR A 307 -12.82 -45.33 12.96
C THR A 307 -11.64 -45.15 12.03
N LEU A 308 -10.63 -44.42 12.51
CA LEU A 308 -9.36 -44.39 11.83
C LEU A 308 -8.64 -45.75 12.00
N ALA A 309 -8.23 -46.36 10.89
CA ALA A 309 -7.44 -47.58 10.91
C ALA A 309 -5.99 -47.34 11.36
N SER A 310 -5.49 -46.15 11.18
CA SER A 310 -4.15 -45.72 11.62
C SER A 310 -4.13 -44.22 11.88
N LYS A 311 -3.10 -43.72 12.56
CA LYS A 311 -2.90 -42.29 12.78
C LYS A 311 -2.81 -41.54 11.43
N PRO A 312 -3.59 -40.47 11.21
CA PRO A 312 -3.56 -39.72 9.96
C PRO A 312 -2.20 -39.04 9.76
N LYS A 313 -1.72 -38.99 8.52
CA LYS A 313 -0.57 -38.19 8.15
C LYS A 313 -1.04 -36.83 7.68
N VAL A 314 -0.55 -35.78 8.32
CA VAL A 314 -0.84 -34.39 7.98
C VAL A 314 0.46 -33.70 7.60
N ALA A 315 0.46 -32.99 6.48
CA ALA A 315 1.57 -32.14 6.05
C ALA A 315 1.05 -30.77 5.70
N THR A 316 1.78 -29.74 6.12
CA THR A 316 1.42 -28.36 5.81
C THR A 316 2.55 -27.65 5.06
N PHE A 317 2.20 -26.79 4.10
CA PHE A 317 3.16 -25.99 3.34
C PHE A 317 2.68 -24.55 3.29
N GLY A 318 3.46 -23.63 3.87
CA GLY A 318 3.14 -22.20 3.90
C GLY A 318 1.90 -21.82 4.71
N PHE A 319 1.33 -22.76 5.49
CA PHE A 319 0.13 -22.54 6.32
C PHE A 319 0.48 -22.13 7.75
N ILE A 320 1.26 -22.94 8.44
CA ILE A 320 1.69 -22.73 9.83
C ILE A 320 3.21 -22.97 9.96
N SER A 321 3.80 -22.61 11.10
CA SER A 321 5.21 -22.85 11.38
C SER A 321 5.44 -24.30 11.83
N ASP A 322 6.64 -24.84 11.59
CA ASP A 322 7.05 -26.21 11.97
C ASP A 322 6.80 -26.54 13.44
N LYS A 323 6.90 -25.54 14.33
CA LYS A 323 6.62 -25.73 15.77
C LYS A 323 5.15 -26.04 16.06
N GLN A 324 4.24 -25.63 15.20
CA GLN A 324 2.79 -25.80 15.35
C GLN A 324 2.27 -27.05 14.65
N ASP A 325 3.05 -27.67 13.79
CA ASP A 325 2.65 -28.81 12.96
C ASP A 325 2.17 -30.02 13.80
N ARG A 326 2.84 -30.32 14.90
CA ARG A 326 2.44 -31.44 15.80
C ARG A 326 1.10 -31.18 16.46
N PHE A 327 0.85 -29.95 16.90
CA PHE A 327 -0.44 -29.60 17.52
C PHE A 327 -1.56 -29.64 16.49
N PHE A 328 -1.31 -29.15 15.31
CA PHE A 328 -2.28 -29.17 14.21
C PHE A 328 -2.60 -30.59 13.78
N THR A 329 -1.62 -31.50 13.71
CA THR A 329 -1.84 -32.92 13.40
C THR A 329 -2.79 -33.56 14.40
N ASN A 330 -2.64 -33.30 15.70
CA ASN A 330 -3.55 -33.85 16.73
C ASN A 330 -4.97 -33.25 16.59
N GLU A 331 -5.09 -31.94 16.27
CA GLU A 331 -6.39 -31.33 16.00
C GLU A 331 -7.10 -31.97 14.80
N ILE A 332 -6.37 -32.24 13.73
CA ILE A 332 -6.93 -32.93 12.57
C ILE A 332 -7.37 -34.36 12.91
N GLU A 333 -6.61 -35.08 13.74
CA GLU A 333 -7.00 -36.39 14.23
C GLU A 333 -8.33 -36.36 15.02
N GLU A 334 -8.50 -35.39 15.91
CA GLU A 334 -9.76 -35.19 16.65
C GLU A 334 -10.93 -34.83 15.74
N ILE A 335 -10.66 -33.96 14.74
CA ILE A 335 -11.67 -33.58 13.75
C ILE A 335 -12.10 -34.78 12.92
N LEU A 336 -11.16 -35.61 12.47
CA LEU A 336 -11.44 -36.83 11.72
C LEU A 336 -12.28 -37.80 12.54
N ASN A 337 -11.90 -38.09 13.79
CA ASN A 337 -12.67 -38.97 14.67
C ASN A 337 -14.10 -38.45 14.88
N THR A 338 -14.26 -37.16 15.16
CA THR A 338 -15.57 -36.53 15.33
C THR A 338 -16.41 -36.59 14.04
N PHE A 339 -15.76 -36.36 12.91
CA PHE A 339 -16.39 -36.39 11.58
C PHE A 339 -16.89 -37.81 11.25
N LEU A 340 -16.08 -38.83 11.46
CA LEU A 340 -16.41 -40.22 11.16
C LEU A 340 -17.61 -40.71 11.97
N VAL A 341 -17.66 -40.39 13.26
CA VAL A 341 -18.81 -40.76 14.13
C VAL A 341 -20.11 -40.12 13.66
N ASN A 342 -20.06 -38.85 13.22
CA ASN A 342 -21.24 -38.09 12.84
C ASN A 342 -21.60 -38.21 11.35
N ALA A 343 -20.77 -38.88 10.56
CA ALA A 343 -20.97 -39.02 9.12
C ALA A 343 -22.14 -39.94 8.77
N LYS A 344 -22.92 -39.54 7.77
CA LYS A 344 -24.04 -40.39 7.27
C LYS A 344 -23.49 -41.65 6.62
N PRO A 345 -24.12 -42.85 6.83
CA PRO A 345 -23.61 -44.12 6.31
C PRO A 345 -23.30 -44.13 4.82
N GLY A 346 -24.12 -43.43 4.04
CA GLY A 346 -24.01 -43.45 2.57
C GLY A 346 -22.77 -42.72 1.99
N ILE A 347 -22.09 -41.89 2.75
CA ILE A 347 -20.92 -41.13 2.23
C ILE A 347 -19.67 -41.99 2.11
N PHE A 348 -19.55 -43.06 2.88
CA PHE A 348 -18.38 -43.98 2.84
C PHE A 348 -18.27 -44.75 1.52
N LYS A 349 -19.38 -44.93 0.80
CA LYS A 349 -19.42 -45.61 -0.50
C LYS A 349 -18.75 -44.79 -1.63
N ASN A 350 -18.47 -43.52 -1.42
CA ASN A 350 -17.85 -42.67 -2.42
C ASN A 350 -16.76 -41.79 -1.77
N SER A 351 -15.52 -42.18 -2.01
CA SER A 351 -14.35 -41.48 -1.45
C SER A 351 -14.33 -39.99 -1.78
N ARG A 352 -14.76 -39.56 -2.97
CA ARG A 352 -14.82 -38.16 -3.36
C ARG A 352 -15.79 -37.35 -2.50
N ILE A 353 -16.99 -37.91 -2.24
CA ILE A 353 -17.98 -37.23 -1.39
C ILE A 353 -17.45 -37.13 0.03
N LEU A 354 -16.81 -38.17 0.52
CA LEU A 354 -16.20 -38.20 1.85
C LEU A 354 -15.09 -37.17 1.99
N GLU A 355 -14.22 -37.08 0.98
CA GLU A 355 -13.14 -36.09 0.91
C GLU A 355 -13.67 -34.65 0.84
N ASP A 356 -14.74 -34.41 0.09
CA ASP A 356 -15.37 -33.09 -0.04
C ASP A 356 -16.02 -32.63 1.27
N GLU A 357 -16.69 -33.50 1.99
CA GLU A 357 -17.26 -33.19 3.30
C GLU A 357 -16.17 -32.96 4.34
N LEU A 358 -15.12 -33.79 4.35
CA LEU A 358 -13.98 -33.59 5.22
C LEU A 358 -13.28 -32.24 4.93
N ARG A 359 -13.11 -31.90 3.66
CA ARG A 359 -12.54 -30.60 3.23
C ARG A 359 -13.31 -29.44 3.81
N LYS A 360 -14.63 -29.50 3.83
CA LYS A 360 -15.50 -28.46 4.42
C LYS A 360 -15.30 -28.32 5.91
N VAL A 361 -15.23 -29.42 6.63
CA VAL A 361 -15.07 -29.44 8.10
C VAL A 361 -13.70 -28.90 8.50
N VAL A 362 -12.63 -29.38 7.86
CA VAL A 362 -11.26 -28.92 8.13
C VAL A 362 -11.11 -27.43 7.76
N ARG A 363 -11.68 -27.00 6.63
CA ARG A 363 -11.68 -25.58 6.24
C ARG A 363 -12.32 -24.70 7.30
N LYS A 364 -13.49 -25.12 7.81
CA LYS A 364 -14.20 -24.41 8.88
C LYS A 364 -13.32 -24.25 10.14
N HIS A 365 -12.57 -25.29 10.49
CA HIS A 365 -11.64 -25.25 11.61
C HIS A 365 -10.49 -24.28 11.36
N CYS A 366 -9.82 -24.37 10.19
CA CYS A 366 -8.72 -23.46 9.82
C CYS A 366 -9.17 -22.00 9.83
N VAL A 367 -10.33 -21.68 9.29
CA VAL A 367 -10.89 -20.32 9.30
C VAL A 367 -11.18 -19.85 10.72
N ARG A 368 -11.82 -20.68 11.56
CA ARG A 368 -12.21 -20.31 12.91
C ARG A 368 -11.00 -20.05 13.80
N LYS A 369 -9.99 -20.96 13.75
CA LYS A 369 -8.85 -20.93 14.67
C LYS A 369 -7.68 -20.12 14.16
N TYR A 370 -7.29 -20.33 12.89
CA TYR A 370 -6.09 -19.76 12.29
C TYR A 370 -6.37 -18.50 11.46
N LYS A 371 -7.66 -18.18 11.19
CA LYS A 371 -8.09 -17.05 10.33
C LYS A 371 -7.51 -17.11 8.91
N LYS A 372 -7.25 -18.31 8.41
CA LYS A 372 -6.68 -18.60 7.09
C LYS A 372 -7.57 -19.53 6.30
N TYR A 373 -7.45 -19.47 4.97
CA TYR A 373 -8.23 -20.27 4.00
C TYR A 373 -7.30 -21.19 3.17
N PRO A 374 -6.56 -22.13 3.78
CA PRO A 374 -5.60 -22.94 3.04
C PRO A 374 -6.29 -23.82 2.01
N MET A 375 -5.52 -24.22 0.99
CA MET A 375 -5.92 -25.30 0.10
C MET A 375 -5.86 -26.64 0.86
N ILE A 376 -7.00 -27.31 1.01
CA ILE A 376 -7.09 -28.58 1.75
C ILE A 376 -7.22 -29.72 0.76
N VAL A 377 -6.29 -30.66 0.84
CA VAL A 377 -6.20 -31.84 -0.03
C VAL A 377 -6.31 -33.12 0.84
N PRO A 378 -7.55 -33.57 1.13
CA PRO A 378 -7.74 -34.84 1.80
C PRO A 378 -7.61 -35.98 0.80
N THR A 379 -7.00 -37.06 1.22
CA THR A 379 -6.92 -38.34 0.52
C THR A 379 -7.30 -39.44 1.49
N ILE A 380 -8.41 -40.12 1.23
CA ILE A 380 -8.98 -41.09 2.16
C ILE A 380 -9.00 -42.47 1.51
N PHE A 381 -8.44 -43.43 2.22
CA PHE A 381 -8.51 -44.84 1.87
C PHE A 381 -9.50 -45.53 2.79
N VAL A 382 -10.55 -46.12 2.20
CA VAL A 382 -11.61 -46.87 2.93
C VAL A 382 -11.28 -48.37 2.85
N GLN A 383 -11.25 -49.04 3.99
CA GLN A 383 -11.08 -50.49 4.13
C GLN A 383 -12.35 -51.15 4.63
#